data_6d7b7fd1691c3b419140f463748607a1
#
_entry.id   6d7b7fd1691c3b419140f463748607a1
#
_cell.length_a   1.000
_cell.length_b   1.000
_cell.length_c   1.000
_cell.angle_alpha   90.00
_cell.angle_beta   90.00
_cell.angle_gamma   90.00
#
_symmetry.space_group_name_H-M   'P 1'
#
loop_
_entity.id
_entity.type
_entity.pdbx_description
1 polymer ?
#
loop_
_entity_poly.entity_id
_entity_poly.type
_entity_poly.pdbx_seq_one_letter_code
_entity_poly.pdbx_strand_id
1 'polypeptide(L)'
;MRSLDKELLLDLLVVQSTQPMSDDENIELQRLLKEYPEYNNYEFDEIASLAHMSYHLNDKRIHEKLPSDIKSKILNSQKKIDSLSFYKIKINDFMRSLFYKPAYAWAITVLLTIGLSFSMIEFKNYENNFKYLPLKRGVLQLTSNDLIEYPWYSKESDFALAKGDIVWSNKSQKGFIKISGMPINDPLQKQYQIWIIDPIKYKQPVDGGVFNIKIVGKDIIIPINPKLHISNAKGFAITIEQPGGVVVSSQNLILT
;
A
#
# COMPACT_ATOMS: atom_id res chain seq x y z
N MET A 1 -48.48 8.85 -10.39
CA MET A 1 -47.95 7.59 -10.86
C MET A 1 -49.09 6.84 -11.51
N ARG A 2 -49.11 6.75 -12.85
CA ARG A 2 -50.15 6.02 -13.54
C ARG A 2 -49.85 4.52 -13.42
N SER A 3 -50.76 3.77 -12.81
CA SER A 3 -50.61 2.30 -12.62
C SER A 3 -50.45 1.57 -13.96
N LEU A 4 -50.97 2.14 -15.03
CA LEU A 4 -50.95 1.60 -16.38
C LEU A 4 -49.51 1.57 -16.98
N ASP A 5 -48.73 2.61 -16.76
CA ASP A 5 -47.35 2.71 -17.36
C ASP A 5 -46.41 1.68 -16.70
N LYS A 6 -46.62 1.39 -15.41
CA LYS A 6 -45.84 0.39 -14.69
C LYS A 6 -46.21 -1.05 -15.09
N GLU A 7 -47.48 -1.32 -15.30
CA GLU A 7 -47.95 -2.60 -15.79
C GLU A 7 -47.41 -2.87 -17.23
N LEU A 8 -47.51 -1.86 -18.11
CA LEU A 8 -46.96 -1.94 -19.45
C LEU A 8 -45.44 -2.16 -19.48
N LEU A 9 -44.69 -1.50 -18.59
CA LEU A 9 -43.25 -1.72 -18.43
C LEU A 9 -42.91 -3.16 -18.04
N LEU A 10 -43.63 -3.72 -17.07
CA LEU A 10 -43.42 -5.10 -16.65
C LEU A 10 -43.77 -6.09 -17.74
N ASP A 11 -44.85 -5.87 -18.50
CA ASP A 11 -45.22 -6.69 -19.62
C ASP A 11 -44.17 -6.66 -20.73
N LEU A 12 -43.63 -5.48 -21.07
CA LEU A 12 -42.58 -5.34 -22.06
C LEU A 12 -41.27 -5.99 -21.63
N LEU A 13 -40.91 -5.96 -20.36
CA LEU A 13 -39.74 -6.66 -19.81
C LEU A 13 -39.90 -8.19 -19.92
N VAL A 14 -41.09 -8.70 -19.68
CA VAL A 14 -41.41 -10.14 -19.86
C VAL A 14 -41.33 -10.50 -21.35
N VAL A 15 -41.86 -9.68 -22.24
CA VAL A 15 -41.78 -9.90 -23.71
C VAL A 15 -40.33 -9.92 -24.17
N GLN A 16 -39.51 -8.96 -23.73
CA GLN A 16 -38.08 -8.88 -24.07
C GLN A 16 -37.32 -10.17 -23.72
N SER A 17 -37.70 -10.79 -22.59
CA SER A 17 -37.04 -12.01 -22.10
C SER A 17 -37.49 -13.29 -22.75
N THR A 18 -38.68 -13.30 -23.37
CA THR A 18 -39.32 -14.54 -23.85
C THR A 18 -39.37 -14.65 -25.37
N GLN A 19 -39.34 -13.54 -26.10
CA GLN A 19 -39.43 -13.51 -27.60
C GLN A 19 -38.80 -12.27 -28.19
N PRO A 20 -38.44 -12.30 -29.49
CA PRO A 20 -37.93 -11.10 -30.16
C PRO A 20 -39.00 -10.02 -30.18
N MET A 21 -38.64 -8.82 -29.72
CA MET A 21 -39.52 -7.65 -29.73
C MET A 21 -39.60 -7.00 -31.10
N SER A 22 -40.74 -6.38 -31.39
CA SER A 22 -40.85 -5.46 -32.52
C SER A 22 -40.13 -4.16 -32.24
N ASP A 23 -39.81 -3.39 -33.32
CA ASP A 23 -39.13 -2.09 -33.19
C ASP A 23 -39.94 -1.09 -32.37
N ASP A 24 -41.28 -1.10 -32.50
CA ASP A 24 -42.17 -0.21 -31.73
C ASP A 24 -42.18 -0.55 -30.23
N GLU A 25 -42.22 -1.85 -29.89
CA GLU A 25 -42.17 -2.33 -28.50
C GLU A 25 -40.83 -2.00 -27.88
N ASN A 26 -39.73 -2.09 -28.63
CA ASN A 26 -38.39 -1.75 -28.13
C ASN A 26 -38.23 -0.26 -27.84
N ILE A 27 -38.76 0.60 -28.72
CA ILE A 27 -38.78 2.06 -28.53
C ILE A 27 -39.58 2.41 -27.27
N GLU A 28 -40.72 1.81 -27.09
CA GLU A 28 -41.58 2.07 -25.91
C GLU A 28 -40.96 1.56 -24.61
N LEU A 29 -40.30 0.40 -24.62
CA LEU A 29 -39.55 -0.11 -23.50
C LEU A 29 -38.40 0.84 -23.10
N GLN A 30 -37.63 1.32 -24.07
CA GLN A 30 -36.53 2.26 -23.81
C GLN A 30 -37.04 3.61 -23.25
N ARG A 31 -38.21 4.06 -23.68
CA ARG A 31 -38.88 5.24 -23.14
C ARG A 31 -39.23 5.06 -21.66
N LEU A 32 -39.86 3.92 -21.34
CA LEU A 32 -40.32 3.60 -19.99
C LEU A 32 -39.13 3.34 -19.04
N LEU A 33 -38.07 2.67 -19.48
CA LEU A 33 -36.85 2.47 -18.67
C LEU A 33 -36.12 3.79 -18.36
N LYS A 34 -36.20 4.78 -19.26
CA LYS A 34 -35.64 6.11 -19.01
C LYS A 34 -36.47 6.89 -17.99
N GLU A 35 -37.78 6.68 -17.94
CA GLU A 35 -38.70 7.29 -17.00
C GLU A 35 -38.67 6.61 -15.63
N TYR A 36 -38.41 5.28 -15.60
CA TYR A 36 -38.35 4.43 -14.40
C TYR A 36 -37.03 3.66 -14.32
N PRO A 37 -35.89 4.33 -14.04
CA PRO A 37 -34.56 3.73 -14.07
C PRO A 37 -34.35 2.62 -13.02
N GLU A 38 -35.18 2.54 -11.99
CA GLU A 38 -35.15 1.50 -10.97
C GLU A 38 -35.49 0.09 -11.51
N TYR A 39 -36.12 0.01 -12.69
CA TYR A 39 -36.43 -1.26 -13.35
C TYR A 39 -35.36 -1.69 -14.36
N ASN A 40 -34.31 -0.91 -14.56
CA ASN A 40 -33.18 -1.26 -15.40
C ASN A 40 -32.18 -2.12 -14.64
N ASN A 41 -32.67 -3.19 -13.98
CA ASN A 41 -31.85 -4.05 -13.15
C ASN A 41 -31.65 -5.41 -13.83
N TYR A 42 -30.38 -5.88 -13.93
CA TYR A 42 -30.00 -7.17 -14.52
C TYR A 42 -30.67 -8.39 -13.86
N GLU A 43 -31.24 -8.24 -12.66
CA GLU A 43 -31.96 -9.33 -11.98
C GLU A 43 -33.23 -9.80 -12.74
N PHE A 44 -33.84 -8.93 -13.55
CA PHE A 44 -35.01 -9.33 -14.37
C PHE A 44 -34.59 -10.24 -15.53
N ASP A 45 -33.45 -10.03 -16.15
CA ASP A 45 -32.93 -10.87 -17.23
C ASP A 45 -32.57 -12.28 -16.71
N GLU A 46 -32.09 -12.40 -15.48
CA GLU A 46 -31.80 -13.69 -14.84
C GLU A 46 -33.09 -14.46 -14.52
N ILE A 47 -34.09 -13.80 -13.96
CA ILE A 47 -35.39 -14.44 -13.63
C ILE A 47 -36.11 -14.87 -14.89
N ALA A 48 -36.08 -14.06 -15.94
CA ALA A 48 -36.71 -14.33 -17.21
C ALA A 48 -36.03 -15.48 -17.96
N SER A 49 -34.70 -15.54 -17.95
CA SER A 49 -33.94 -16.65 -18.54
C SER A 49 -34.17 -17.95 -17.78
N LEU A 50 -34.37 -17.93 -16.46
CA LEU A 50 -34.75 -19.08 -15.65
C LEU A 50 -36.19 -19.54 -15.95
N ALA A 51 -37.12 -18.60 -16.14
CA ALA A 51 -38.50 -18.91 -16.52
C ALA A 51 -38.57 -19.52 -17.93
N HIS A 52 -37.84 -18.98 -18.91
CA HIS A 52 -37.72 -19.51 -20.24
C HIS A 52 -37.10 -20.91 -20.25
N MET A 53 -36.05 -21.13 -19.47
CA MET A 53 -35.44 -22.45 -19.32
C MET A 53 -36.39 -23.45 -18.67
N SER A 54 -37.19 -23.05 -17.66
CA SER A 54 -38.19 -23.91 -17.01
C SER A 54 -39.34 -24.31 -17.94
N TYR A 55 -39.74 -23.39 -18.84
CA TYR A 55 -40.77 -23.65 -19.82
C TYR A 55 -40.31 -24.68 -20.88
N HIS A 56 -39.08 -24.53 -21.37
CA HIS A 56 -38.48 -25.50 -22.32
C HIS A 56 -38.17 -26.85 -21.68
N LEU A 57 -37.83 -26.90 -20.39
CA LEU A 57 -37.62 -28.16 -19.65
C LEU A 57 -38.92 -28.92 -19.35
N ASN A 58 -40.05 -28.23 -19.37
CA ASN A 58 -41.36 -28.86 -19.12
C ASN A 58 -42.04 -29.42 -20.41
N ASP A 59 -41.47 -29.17 -21.59
CA ASP A 59 -41.93 -29.79 -22.83
C ASP A 59 -41.54 -31.28 -22.81
N LYS A 60 -42.53 -32.13 -22.68
CA LYS A 60 -42.42 -33.60 -22.52
C LYS A 60 -41.66 -34.33 -23.66
N ARG A 61 -41.15 -33.59 -24.67
CA ARG A 61 -40.45 -34.15 -25.83
C ARG A 61 -38.94 -34.19 -25.67
N ILE A 62 -38.34 -33.59 -24.63
CA ILE A 62 -36.89 -33.59 -24.42
C ILE A 62 -36.57 -34.23 -23.07
N HIS A 63 -36.55 -35.58 -23.03
CA HIS A 63 -35.98 -36.34 -21.93
C HIS A 63 -34.46 -36.61 -22.14
N GLU A 64 -33.71 -35.67 -22.66
CA GLU A 64 -32.24 -35.77 -22.58
C GLU A 64 -31.80 -35.40 -21.15
N LYS A 65 -31.18 -36.36 -20.47
CA LYS A 65 -30.58 -36.12 -19.16
C LYS A 65 -29.49 -35.07 -19.33
N LEU A 66 -29.62 -34.00 -18.59
CA LEU A 66 -28.59 -32.93 -18.55
C LEU A 66 -27.19 -33.57 -18.32
N PRO A 67 -26.20 -33.30 -19.17
CA PRO A 67 -24.85 -33.81 -18.97
C PRO A 67 -24.36 -33.52 -17.56
N SER A 68 -23.70 -34.52 -16.94
CA SER A 68 -23.29 -34.47 -15.52
C SER A 68 -22.34 -33.31 -15.21
N ASP A 69 -21.55 -32.88 -16.20
CA ASP A 69 -20.63 -31.75 -16.12
C ASP A 69 -21.37 -30.39 -16.06
N ILE A 70 -22.47 -30.24 -16.80
CA ILE A 70 -23.31 -29.03 -16.79
C ILE A 70 -24.09 -28.96 -15.45
N LYS A 71 -24.63 -30.09 -15.00
CA LYS A 71 -25.32 -30.18 -13.70
C LYS A 71 -24.37 -29.81 -12.55
N SER A 72 -23.14 -30.29 -12.57
CA SER A 72 -22.13 -29.97 -11.55
C SER A 72 -21.71 -28.50 -11.57
N LYS A 73 -21.59 -27.89 -12.75
CA LYS A 73 -21.29 -26.45 -12.90
C LYS A 73 -22.40 -25.57 -12.36
N ILE A 74 -23.69 -25.91 -12.65
CA ILE A 74 -24.86 -25.17 -12.14
C ILE A 74 -24.93 -25.27 -10.61
N LEU A 75 -24.76 -26.48 -10.04
CA LEU A 75 -24.79 -26.67 -8.58
C LEU A 75 -23.62 -25.95 -7.87
N ASN A 76 -22.45 -25.89 -8.49
CA ASN A 76 -21.28 -25.19 -7.93
C ASN A 76 -21.40 -23.68 -8.06
N SER A 77 -22.03 -23.16 -9.13
CA SER A 77 -22.30 -21.72 -9.25
C SER A 77 -23.33 -21.25 -8.21
N GLN A 78 -24.39 -22.06 -7.99
CA GLN A 78 -25.39 -21.76 -6.96
C GLN A 78 -24.77 -21.74 -5.55
N LYS A 79 -23.93 -22.74 -5.19
CA LYS A 79 -23.19 -22.74 -3.92
C LYS A 79 -22.29 -21.52 -3.74
N LYS A 80 -21.69 -21.00 -4.82
CA LYS A 80 -20.83 -19.81 -4.80
C LYS A 80 -21.65 -18.52 -4.59
N ILE A 81 -22.85 -18.43 -5.17
CA ILE A 81 -23.77 -17.31 -4.99
C ILE A 81 -24.31 -17.30 -3.56
N ASP A 82 -24.74 -18.45 -3.04
CA ASP A 82 -25.23 -18.58 -1.66
C ASP A 82 -24.15 -18.23 -0.63
N SER A 83 -22.88 -18.60 -0.87
CA SER A 83 -21.78 -18.25 0.02
C SER A 83 -21.49 -16.75 0.02
N LEU A 84 -21.56 -16.09 -1.13
CA LEU A 84 -21.32 -14.64 -1.26
C LEU A 84 -22.48 -13.82 -0.64
N SER A 85 -23.73 -14.26 -0.81
CA SER A 85 -24.88 -13.62 -0.20
C SER A 85 -24.87 -13.77 1.32
N PHE A 86 -24.49 -14.93 1.83
CA PHE A 86 -24.35 -15.20 3.26
C PHE A 86 -23.23 -14.35 3.90
N TYR A 87 -22.12 -14.12 3.20
CA TYR A 87 -21.05 -13.23 3.65
C TYR A 87 -21.51 -11.76 3.68
N LYS A 88 -22.21 -11.29 2.64
CA LYS A 88 -22.76 -9.91 2.59
C LYS A 88 -23.76 -9.65 3.72
N ILE A 89 -24.65 -10.62 4.00
CA ILE A 89 -25.64 -10.52 5.09
C ILE A 89 -24.92 -10.47 6.45
N LYS A 90 -23.95 -11.36 6.70
CA LYS A 90 -23.18 -11.37 7.94
C LYS A 90 -22.36 -10.09 8.18
N ILE A 91 -21.76 -9.56 7.12
CA ILE A 91 -20.99 -8.28 7.22
C ILE A 91 -21.96 -7.13 7.51
N ASN A 92 -23.12 -7.09 6.88
CA ASN A 92 -24.10 -6.04 7.09
C ASN A 92 -24.71 -6.08 8.50
N ASP A 93 -25.01 -7.26 9.01
CA ASP A 93 -25.51 -7.44 10.38
C ASP A 93 -24.44 -7.16 11.42
N PHE A 94 -23.16 -7.53 11.15
CA PHE A 94 -22.02 -7.19 11.98
C PHE A 94 -21.78 -5.67 12.02
N MET A 95 -21.78 -5.01 10.86
CA MET A 95 -21.63 -3.56 10.76
C MET A 95 -22.80 -2.85 11.46
N ARG A 96 -24.03 -3.33 11.27
CA ARG A 96 -25.22 -2.79 11.92
C ARG A 96 -25.15 -2.94 13.45
N SER A 97 -24.66 -4.09 13.95
CA SER A 97 -24.48 -4.31 15.39
C SER A 97 -23.41 -3.42 16.00
N LEU A 98 -22.34 -3.09 15.25
CA LEU A 98 -21.28 -2.18 15.66
C LEU A 98 -21.82 -0.74 15.88
N PHE A 99 -22.72 -0.27 15.02
CA PHE A 99 -23.26 1.09 15.10
C PHE A 99 -24.45 1.22 16.07
N TYR A 100 -25.20 0.14 16.33
CA TYR A 100 -26.40 0.21 17.18
C TYR A 100 -26.15 -0.12 18.65
N LYS A 101 -25.02 -0.74 19.01
CA LYS A 101 -24.68 -0.99 20.42
C LYS A 101 -23.66 0.03 20.87
N PRO A 102 -24.01 0.95 21.80
CA PRO A 102 -23.10 2.01 22.25
C PRO A 102 -21.80 1.47 22.83
N ALA A 103 -21.81 0.25 23.40
CA ALA A 103 -20.60 -0.40 23.92
C ALA A 103 -19.52 -0.63 22.86
N TYR A 104 -19.89 -0.96 21.61
CA TYR A 104 -18.90 -1.15 20.53
C TYR A 104 -18.38 0.17 19.97
N ALA A 105 -19.21 1.20 19.93
CA ALA A 105 -18.77 2.55 19.56
C ALA A 105 -17.70 3.06 20.53
N TRP A 106 -17.91 2.88 21.83
CA TRP A 106 -16.91 3.22 22.85
C TRP A 106 -15.62 2.42 22.72
N ALA A 107 -15.71 1.11 22.46
CA ALA A 107 -14.53 0.26 22.25
C ALA A 107 -13.70 0.71 21.02
N ILE A 108 -14.35 1.04 19.92
CA ILE A 108 -13.69 1.56 18.71
C ILE A 108 -13.03 2.92 19.00
N THR A 109 -13.74 3.82 19.71
CA THR A 109 -13.18 5.13 20.07
C THR A 109 -11.95 4.98 20.95
N VAL A 110 -11.99 4.08 21.93
CA VAL A 110 -10.82 3.81 22.81
C VAL A 110 -9.65 3.25 22.00
N LEU A 111 -9.89 2.30 21.08
CA LEU A 111 -8.84 1.75 20.22
C LEU A 111 -8.24 2.81 19.29
N LEU A 112 -9.06 3.67 18.71
CA LEU A 112 -8.60 4.78 17.87
C LEU A 112 -7.79 5.80 18.69
N THR A 113 -8.22 6.15 19.91
CA THR A 113 -7.48 7.08 20.76
C THR A 113 -6.14 6.51 21.21
N ILE A 114 -6.07 5.20 21.51
CA ILE A 114 -4.81 4.52 21.82
C ILE A 114 -3.89 4.52 20.58
N GLY A 115 -4.40 4.19 19.40
CA GLY A 115 -3.65 4.18 18.14
C GLY A 115 -3.10 5.58 17.78
N LEU A 116 -3.93 6.61 17.92
CA LEU A 116 -3.52 8.00 17.71
C LEU A 116 -2.48 8.46 18.73
N SER A 117 -2.66 8.10 20.01
CA SER A 117 -1.70 8.42 21.06
C SER A 117 -0.35 7.76 20.82
N PHE A 118 -0.35 6.49 20.43
CA PHE A 118 0.87 5.76 20.04
C PHE A 118 1.56 6.41 18.84
N SER A 119 0.81 6.74 17.80
CA SER A 119 1.32 7.45 16.61
C SER A 119 1.92 8.82 16.96
N MET A 120 1.28 9.57 17.85
CA MET A 120 1.79 10.86 18.32
C MET A 120 3.10 10.72 19.14
N ILE A 121 3.20 9.68 19.96
CA ILE A 121 4.42 9.39 20.73
C ILE A 121 5.56 9.04 19.77
N GLU A 122 5.32 8.18 18.79
CA GLU A 122 6.31 7.81 17.79
C GLU A 122 6.75 9.03 16.95
N PHE A 123 5.82 9.86 16.51
CA PHE A 123 6.11 11.08 15.77
C PHE A 123 6.97 12.06 16.61
N LYS A 124 6.62 12.26 17.87
CA LYS A 124 7.39 13.12 18.78
C LYS A 124 8.78 12.56 19.09
N ASN A 125 8.90 11.25 19.22
CA ASN A 125 10.20 10.59 19.39
C ASN A 125 11.07 10.75 18.13
N TYR A 126 10.47 10.66 16.95
CA TYR A 126 11.15 10.88 15.68
C TYR A 126 11.68 12.32 15.59
N GLU A 127 10.86 13.34 15.81
CA GLU A 127 11.29 14.76 15.83
C GLU A 127 12.39 15.02 16.85
N ASN A 128 12.21 14.54 18.08
CA ASN A 128 13.20 14.72 19.15
C ASN A 128 14.53 14.07 18.80
N ASN A 129 14.53 12.89 18.17
CA ASN A 129 15.76 12.24 17.77
C ASN A 129 16.57 13.10 16.81
N PHE A 130 15.94 13.73 15.82
CA PHE A 130 16.63 14.62 14.89
C PHE A 130 17.11 15.93 15.54
N LYS A 131 16.31 16.52 16.41
CA LYS A 131 16.63 17.76 17.11
C LYS A 131 17.89 17.65 17.98
N TYR A 132 18.13 16.49 18.57
CA TYR A 132 19.26 16.26 19.44
C TYR A 132 20.50 15.63 18.76
N LEU A 133 20.46 15.41 17.44
CA LEU A 133 21.62 14.87 16.71
C LEU A 133 22.88 15.73 16.82
N PRO A 134 22.83 17.07 16.72
CA PRO A 134 24.01 17.91 16.94
C PRO A 134 24.62 17.71 18.33
N LEU A 135 23.78 17.66 19.35
CA LEU A 135 24.23 17.43 20.73
C LEU A 135 24.84 16.02 20.89
N LYS A 136 24.18 15.00 20.36
CA LYS A 136 24.67 13.60 20.43
C LYS A 136 26.03 13.47 19.73
N ARG A 137 26.20 14.12 18.57
CA ARG A 137 27.48 14.18 17.86
C ARG A 137 28.56 14.89 18.70
N GLY A 138 28.26 16.06 19.27
CA GLY A 138 29.19 16.80 20.15
C GLY A 138 29.59 15.99 21.38
N VAL A 139 28.64 15.31 22.02
CA VAL A 139 28.94 14.40 23.15
C VAL A 139 29.90 13.29 22.72
N LEU A 140 29.66 12.65 21.58
CA LEU A 140 30.55 11.61 21.05
C LEU A 140 31.98 12.16 20.84
N GLN A 141 32.10 13.35 20.26
CA GLN A 141 33.38 14.01 20.03
C GLN A 141 34.14 14.31 21.33
N LEU A 142 33.43 14.70 22.40
CA LEU A 142 34.05 15.04 23.70
C LEU A 142 34.37 13.83 24.56
N THR A 143 33.63 12.71 24.42
CA THR A 143 33.73 11.58 25.34
C THR A 143 34.47 10.36 24.79
N SER A 144 34.66 10.29 23.46
CA SER A 144 35.30 9.12 22.84
C SER A 144 36.81 9.30 22.74
N ASN A 145 37.57 8.39 23.35
CA ASN A 145 39.04 8.37 23.27
C ASN A 145 39.56 7.71 21.97
N ASP A 146 38.70 7.07 21.20
CA ASP A 146 39.00 6.36 19.95
C ASP A 146 38.31 7.02 18.75
N LEU A 147 38.06 8.32 18.84
CA LEU A 147 37.35 9.05 17.81
C LEU A 147 38.14 9.07 16.51
N ILE A 148 37.47 8.74 15.43
CA ILE A 148 37.97 8.86 14.06
C ILE A 148 37.19 10.01 13.39
N GLU A 149 37.89 10.96 12.82
CA GLU A 149 37.31 12.08 12.08
C GLU A 149 37.83 12.09 10.65
N TYR A 150 36.94 12.12 9.67
CA TYR A 150 37.30 12.24 8.27
C TYR A 150 36.54 13.40 7.63
N PRO A 151 37.24 14.33 6.97
CA PRO A 151 36.60 15.27 6.05
C PRO A 151 36.11 14.51 4.82
N TRP A 152 35.04 14.99 4.22
CA TRP A 152 34.37 14.33 3.13
C TRP A 152 34.07 15.26 1.98
N TYR A 153 34.51 14.90 0.77
CA TYR A 153 34.35 15.68 -0.45
C TYR A 153 33.88 14.76 -1.60
N SER A 154 33.04 15.30 -2.46
CA SER A 154 32.70 14.60 -3.70
C SER A 154 33.72 14.88 -4.78
N LYS A 155 34.01 13.86 -5.58
CA LYS A 155 34.79 13.97 -6.83
C LYS A 155 33.88 13.97 -8.06
N GLU A 156 32.59 13.69 -7.90
CA GLU A 156 31.62 13.62 -8.99
C GLU A 156 31.01 14.99 -9.27
N SER A 157 30.84 15.32 -10.57
CA SER A 157 30.31 16.63 -11.02
C SER A 157 28.92 16.92 -10.46
N ASP A 158 28.04 15.93 -10.41
CA ASP A 158 26.65 16.07 -9.94
C ASP A 158 26.57 16.33 -8.43
N PHE A 159 27.67 16.06 -7.72
CA PHE A 159 27.80 16.22 -6.26
C PHE A 159 28.92 17.22 -5.89
N ALA A 160 29.35 18.04 -6.83
CA ALA A 160 30.47 18.99 -6.61
C ALA A 160 30.28 19.93 -5.42
N LEU A 161 29.04 20.19 -5.02
CA LEU A 161 28.70 21.01 -3.85
C LEU A 161 28.63 20.21 -2.55
N ALA A 162 28.67 18.88 -2.65
CA ALA A 162 28.55 18.00 -1.49
C ALA A 162 29.84 18.00 -0.69
N LYS A 163 29.73 18.37 0.57
CA LYS A 163 30.84 18.39 1.52
C LYS A 163 30.35 18.03 2.91
N GLY A 164 31.24 17.54 3.73
CA GLY A 164 30.90 17.18 5.09
C GLY A 164 32.07 16.59 5.86
N ASP A 165 31.75 16.00 6.98
CA ASP A 165 32.69 15.28 7.81
C ASP A 165 32.01 14.15 8.56
N ILE A 166 32.79 13.16 8.93
CA ILE A 166 32.35 11.99 9.69
C ILE A 166 33.06 11.99 11.03
N VAL A 167 32.31 11.65 12.07
CA VAL A 167 32.82 11.26 13.37
C VAL A 167 32.39 9.84 13.68
N TRP A 168 33.33 9.00 14.10
CA TRP A 168 33.08 7.59 14.39
C TRP A 168 33.90 7.11 15.60
N SER A 169 33.30 6.25 16.44
CA SER A 169 34.02 5.53 17.51
C SER A 169 33.78 4.03 17.36
N ASN A 170 34.87 3.28 17.18
CA ASN A 170 34.82 1.81 17.11
C ASN A 170 34.37 1.19 18.44
N LYS A 171 34.76 1.79 19.59
CA LYS A 171 34.34 1.34 20.91
C LYS A 171 32.84 1.50 21.13
N SER A 172 32.32 2.69 20.83
CA SER A 172 30.91 3.02 21.05
C SER A 172 30.01 2.44 19.96
N GLN A 173 30.55 1.99 18.83
CA GLN A 173 29.79 1.56 17.65
C GLN A 173 28.79 2.62 17.20
N LYS A 174 29.20 3.88 17.30
CA LYS A 174 28.40 5.07 17.00
C LYS A 174 29.16 6.05 16.15
N GLY A 175 28.48 6.69 15.25
CA GLY A 175 29.02 7.77 14.46
C GLY A 175 27.94 8.65 13.88
N PHE A 176 28.38 9.77 13.32
CA PHE A 176 27.52 10.74 12.68
C PHE A 176 28.22 11.31 11.44
N ILE A 177 27.46 11.48 10.39
CA ILE A 177 27.85 12.25 9.23
C ILE A 177 27.20 13.62 9.36
N LYS A 178 27.98 14.67 9.22
CA LYS A 178 27.49 16.02 8.97
C LYS A 178 27.73 16.32 7.48
N ILE A 179 26.70 16.61 6.73
CA ILE A 179 26.78 16.78 5.27
C ILE A 179 25.93 17.97 4.81
N SER A 180 26.42 18.67 3.77
CA SER A 180 25.70 19.74 3.07
C SER A 180 25.90 19.62 1.56
N GLY A 181 25.08 20.33 0.78
CA GLY A 181 25.22 20.40 -0.68
C GLY A 181 24.79 19.15 -1.46
N MET A 182 24.18 18.16 -0.79
CA MET A 182 23.62 16.99 -1.46
C MET A 182 22.30 17.31 -2.17
N PRO A 183 22.05 16.75 -3.36
CA PRO A 183 20.77 16.86 -4.05
C PRO A 183 19.62 16.23 -3.26
N ILE A 184 18.41 16.78 -3.42
CA ILE A 184 17.17 16.16 -2.91
C ILE A 184 16.94 14.86 -3.67
N ASN A 185 16.48 13.83 -2.97
CA ASN A 185 16.06 12.56 -3.55
C ASN A 185 14.59 12.24 -3.23
N ASP A 186 13.95 11.51 -4.14
CA ASP A 186 12.65 10.90 -3.88
C ASP A 186 12.87 9.53 -3.22
N PRO A 187 12.47 9.36 -1.95
CA PRO A 187 12.69 8.11 -1.21
C PRO A 187 11.93 6.90 -1.77
N LEU A 188 10.93 7.13 -2.63
CA LEU A 188 10.19 6.06 -3.32
C LEU A 188 10.92 5.55 -4.56
N GLN A 189 11.89 6.32 -5.09
CA GLN A 189 12.66 5.95 -6.27
C GLN A 189 14.09 5.56 -5.92
N LYS A 190 14.76 6.34 -5.07
CA LYS A 190 16.16 6.12 -4.68
C LYS A 190 16.46 6.74 -3.33
N GLN A 191 17.40 6.14 -2.61
CA GLN A 191 17.90 6.62 -1.31
C GLN A 191 19.42 6.65 -1.29
N TYR A 192 19.98 7.51 -0.47
CA TYR A 192 21.40 7.49 -0.15
C TYR A 192 21.68 6.40 0.87
N GLN A 193 22.76 5.63 0.68
CA GLN A 193 23.20 4.60 1.61
C GLN A 193 24.64 4.87 2.08
N ILE A 194 24.86 4.73 3.37
CA ILE A 194 26.16 4.87 4.02
C ILE A 194 26.83 3.51 4.07
N TRP A 195 28.12 3.48 3.76
CA TRP A 195 28.96 2.31 3.85
C TRP A 195 30.12 2.53 4.79
N ILE A 196 30.44 1.53 5.59
CA ILE A 196 31.59 1.51 6.50
C ILE A 196 32.58 0.47 5.98
N ILE A 197 33.81 0.90 5.76
CA ILE A 197 34.88 0.04 5.21
C ILE A 197 35.74 -0.44 6.38
N ASP A 198 35.64 -1.72 6.72
CA ASP A 198 36.48 -2.43 7.67
C ASP A 198 37.16 -3.62 6.95
N PRO A 199 38.26 -3.39 6.20
CA PRO A 199 38.87 -4.40 5.34
C PRO A 199 39.55 -5.54 6.11
N ILE A 200 39.76 -5.37 7.42
CA ILE A 200 40.35 -6.42 8.27
C ILE A 200 39.30 -7.50 8.56
N LYS A 201 38.07 -7.08 8.80
CA LYS A 201 37.01 -8.00 9.21
C LYS A 201 36.07 -8.41 8.09
N TYR A 202 35.83 -7.52 7.12
CA TYR A 202 34.85 -7.75 6.05
C TYR A 202 35.46 -7.53 4.67
N LYS A 203 35.18 -8.44 3.74
CA LYS A 203 35.60 -8.29 2.33
C LYS A 203 34.79 -7.22 1.60
N GLN A 204 33.56 -6.97 2.03
CA GLN A 204 32.66 -5.99 1.46
C GLN A 204 32.38 -4.89 2.50
N PRO A 205 32.09 -3.66 2.07
CA PRO A 205 31.65 -2.60 2.97
C PRO A 205 30.41 -3.00 3.76
N VAL A 206 30.30 -2.56 5.00
CA VAL A 206 29.17 -2.81 5.87
C VAL A 206 28.14 -1.71 5.74
N ASP A 207 26.88 -2.07 5.62
CA ASP A 207 25.75 -1.12 5.61
C ASP A 207 25.72 -0.30 6.90
N GLY A 208 25.80 1.01 6.77
CA GLY A 208 25.72 2.01 7.84
C GLY A 208 24.36 2.68 7.96
N GLY A 209 23.42 2.30 7.10
CA GLY A 209 22.04 2.82 7.05
C GLY A 209 21.74 3.68 5.83
N VAL A 210 20.45 3.86 5.56
CA VAL A 210 19.94 4.70 4.46
C VAL A 210 19.41 6.04 4.98
N PHE A 211 19.48 7.07 4.13
CA PHE A 211 18.98 8.39 4.47
C PHE A 211 18.46 9.15 3.24
N ASN A 212 17.75 10.24 3.49
CA ASN A 212 17.17 11.08 2.45
C ASN A 212 17.51 12.54 2.70
N ILE A 213 17.68 13.27 1.63
CA ILE A 213 17.87 14.72 1.62
C ILE A 213 16.54 15.37 1.24
N LYS A 214 15.98 16.15 2.16
CA LYS A 214 14.71 16.86 1.96
C LYS A 214 14.87 18.35 1.69
N ILE A 215 16.01 18.93 2.04
CA ILE A 215 16.28 20.39 1.95
C ILE A 215 17.70 20.58 1.46
N VAL A 216 17.86 21.39 0.41
CA VAL A 216 19.17 21.78 -0.11
C VAL A 216 19.77 22.91 0.73
N GLY A 217 21.11 22.94 0.83
CA GLY A 217 21.86 24.08 1.40
C GLY A 217 21.91 24.17 2.92
N LYS A 218 21.32 23.21 3.64
CA LYS A 218 21.47 23.11 5.10
C LYS A 218 22.40 21.97 5.48
N ASP A 219 23.17 22.17 6.54
CA ASP A 219 23.91 21.09 7.19
C ASP A 219 22.92 20.09 7.81
N ILE A 220 23.06 18.85 7.44
CA ILE A 220 22.24 17.76 7.95
C ILE A 220 23.16 16.79 8.71
N ILE A 221 22.73 16.37 9.90
CA ILE A 221 23.45 15.36 10.68
C ILE A 221 22.68 14.06 10.59
N ILE A 222 23.37 12.99 10.21
CA ILE A 222 22.82 11.67 9.96
C ILE A 222 23.53 10.69 10.89
N PRO A 223 22.83 9.92 11.71
CA PRO A 223 23.45 8.88 12.51
C PRO A 223 23.89 7.72 11.64
N ILE A 224 25.06 7.16 11.94
CA ILE A 224 25.57 5.94 11.33
C ILE A 224 25.09 4.75 12.19
N ASN A 225 24.35 3.84 11.57
CA ASN A 225 23.75 2.67 12.23
C ASN A 225 24.28 1.37 11.57
N PRO A 226 25.46 0.88 11.95
CA PRO A 226 26.04 -0.30 11.33
C PRO A 226 25.19 -1.53 11.56
N LYS A 227 24.97 -2.31 10.51
CA LYS A 227 24.27 -3.58 10.60
C LYS A 227 25.13 -4.71 11.18
N LEU A 228 26.45 -4.55 11.15
CA LEU A 228 27.41 -5.48 11.72
C LEU A 228 28.40 -4.73 12.59
N HIS A 229 29.00 -5.43 13.55
CA HIS A 229 30.00 -4.85 14.45
C HIS A 229 31.29 -4.46 13.69
N ILE A 230 31.68 -3.20 13.74
CA ILE A 230 32.87 -2.65 13.10
C ILE A 230 34.04 -2.70 14.06
N SER A 231 35.10 -3.42 13.70
CA SER A 231 36.31 -3.53 14.54
C SER A 231 37.30 -2.42 14.28
N ASN A 232 37.45 -2.02 13.00
CA ASN A 232 38.42 -1.01 12.60
C ASN A 232 37.97 -0.30 11.31
N ALA A 233 37.15 0.72 11.47
CA ALA A 233 36.72 1.53 10.33
C ALA A 233 37.94 2.23 9.69
N LYS A 234 38.18 2.02 8.41
CA LYS A 234 39.26 2.62 7.61
C LYS A 234 38.75 3.62 6.58
N GLY A 235 37.45 3.65 6.35
CA GLY A 235 36.86 4.57 5.42
C GLY A 235 35.33 4.49 5.48
N PHE A 236 34.72 5.45 4.82
CA PHE A 236 33.27 5.56 4.67
C PHE A 236 32.96 5.96 3.25
N ALA A 237 31.82 5.51 2.74
CA ALA A 237 31.37 5.87 1.42
C ALA A 237 29.85 6.10 1.41
N ILE A 238 29.37 6.83 0.40
CA ILE A 238 27.93 6.95 0.10
C ILE A 238 27.69 6.52 -1.33
N THR A 239 26.58 5.82 -1.54
CA THR A 239 26.04 5.48 -2.85
C THR A 239 24.57 5.90 -2.96
N ILE A 240 24.03 5.88 -4.18
CA ILE A 240 22.59 5.98 -4.42
C ILE A 240 22.07 4.58 -4.69
N GLU A 241 21.09 4.16 -3.90
CA GLU A 241 20.55 2.82 -3.96
C GLU A 241 19.02 2.85 -4.16
N GLN A 242 18.44 1.69 -4.43
CA GLN A 242 17.00 1.51 -4.43
C GLN A 242 16.40 1.76 -3.02
N PRO A 243 15.07 2.02 -2.93
CA PRO A 243 14.40 2.19 -1.64
C PRO A 243 14.64 1.02 -0.68
N GLY A 244 15.03 1.34 0.55
CA GLY A 244 15.43 0.35 1.56
C GLY A 244 16.91 -0.03 1.55
N GLY A 245 17.67 0.41 0.54
CA GLY A 245 19.09 0.08 0.39
C GLY A 245 19.35 -1.32 -0.13
N VAL A 246 20.63 -1.69 -0.16
CA VAL A 246 21.12 -2.99 -0.63
C VAL A 246 22.11 -3.58 0.36
N VAL A 247 22.36 -4.89 0.27
CA VAL A 247 23.38 -5.57 1.10
C VAL A 247 24.78 -5.38 0.52
N VAL A 248 24.89 -5.33 -0.81
CA VAL A 248 26.13 -5.10 -1.55
C VAL A 248 25.82 -4.11 -2.67
N SER A 249 26.55 -3.01 -2.73
CA SER A 249 26.39 -2.01 -3.78
C SER A 249 27.13 -2.42 -5.04
N SER A 250 26.50 -2.18 -6.18
CA SER A 250 27.12 -2.16 -7.51
C SER A 250 27.28 -0.74 -8.07
N GLN A 251 26.92 0.28 -7.28
CA GLN A 251 26.89 1.67 -7.69
C GLN A 251 28.25 2.35 -7.47
N ASN A 252 28.47 3.43 -8.22
CA ASN A 252 29.65 4.26 -8.02
C ASN A 252 29.59 4.97 -6.66
N LEU A 253 30.76 5.13 -6.05
CA LEU A 253 30.92 5.88 -4.80
C LEU A 253 30.80 7.37 -5.09
N ILE A 254 29.80 8.02 -4.50
CA ILE A 254 29.57 9.46 -4.64
C ILE A 254 30.60 10.24 -3.80
N LEU A 255 30.83 9.73 -2.60
CA LEU A 255 31.68 10.35 -1.58
C LEU A 255 32.57 9.28 -0.97
N THR A 256 33.83 9.56 -0.84
CA THR A 256 34.85 8.70 -0.21
C THR A 256 35.85 9.56 0.59
#